data_9cc1c9bc072864883f96625c04505a3e
#
_entry.id   9cc1c9bc072864883f96625c04505a3e
#
_cell.length_a   1.000
_cell.length_b   1.000
_cell.length_c   1.000
_cell.angle_alpha   90.00
_cell.angle_beta   90.00
_cell.angle_gamma   90.00
#
_symmetry.space_group_name_H-M   'P 1'
#
loop_
_entity.id
_entity.type
_entity.pdbx_description
1 polymer ?
#
loop_
_entity_poly.entity_id
_entity_poly.type
_entity_poly.pdbx_seq_one_letter_code
_entity_poly.pdbx_strand_id
1 'polypeptide(L)'
;MQKLVLIVCLLFTCCQAFAQQDTKQLYESAKILMRQGEYETATTVLLKAVKQDSTNLDMQKDLAYLYLLQNNPVLSAQTSRPLIDRADADAQCFQMLGMAYKAAANYSECATLYKYGLLKFPQAGVLYNEYGELMAMQQQLDQAIVQWEKGIEQDPNYSSNYYNASMYYALNRKWLRVALYGEYFINLESYTARTATIKGKLLNAYQALLQPGAFQQYSNGNSFEKAFAAAICQNNTTSKPVNITIENLLQARAAFVTSWTADKASQYPLRLVDHLLQMQKEGIWDAYQQWVFGAALDAAAYQQWQTVHAKEAATYQQFQQGRVFKVPTQQYYTGN
;
A
#
# COMPACT_ATOMS: atom_id res chain seq x y z
N MET A 1 24.17 18.19 -54.14
CA MET A 1 24.19 18.56 -52.71
C MET A 1 22.97 18.02 -51.96
N GLN A 2 21.72 18.19 -52.41
CA GLN A 2 20.52 17.69 -51.73
C GLN A 2 20.50 16.17 -51.42
N LYS A 3 20.92 15.31 -52.40
CA LYS A 3 21.00 13.86 -52.20
C LYS A 3 22.04 13.45 -51.17
N LEU A 4 23.13 14.17 -51.03
CA LEU A 4 24.18 13.89 -50.02
C LEU A 4 23.71 14.26 -48.62
N VAL A 5 22.97 15.37 -48.46
CA VAL A 5 22.36 15.79 -47.19
C VAL A 5 21.30 14.76 -46.71
N LEU A 6 20.51 14.24 -47.64
CA LEU A 6 19.48 13.22 -47.32
C LEU A 6 20.10 11.90 -46.84
N ILE A 7 21.21 11.45 -47.43
CA ILE A 7 21.95 10.24 -47.05
C ILE A 7 22.58 10.43 -45.66
N VAL A 8 23.19 11.59 -45.39
CA VAL A 8 23.78 11.90 -44.08
C VAL A 8 22.69 11.96 -42.99
N CYS A 9 21.51 12.56 -43.27
CA CYS A 9 20.40 12.57 -42.32
C CYS A 9 19.85 11.15 -42.05
N LEU A 10 19.74 10.29 -43.07
CA LEU A 10 19.30 8.90 -42.93
C LEU A 10 20.31 8.06 -42.11
N LEU A 11 21.60 8.23 -42.33
CA LEU A 11 22.62 7.55 -41.52
C LEU A 11 22.63 8.02 -40.06
N PHE A 12 22.40 9.30 -39.82
CA PHE A 12 22.32 9.85 -38.46
C PHE A 12 21.08 9.31 -37.68
N THR A 13 19.94 9.21 -38.37
CA THR A 13 18.71 8.63 -37.75
C THR A 13 18.85 7.13 -37.48
N CYS A 14 19.49 6.37 -38.36
CA CYS A 14 19.78 4.96 -38.13
C CYS A 14 20.72 4.75 -36.92
N CYS A 15 21.82 5.54 -36.82
CA CYS A 15 22.74 5.44 -35.68
C CYS A 15 22.06 5.78 -34.33
N GLN A 16 21.17 6.76 -34.31
CA GLN A 16 20.41 7.10 -33.09
C GLN A 16 19.43 5.98 -32.71
N ALA A 17 18.75 5.36 -33.68
CA ALA A 17 17.84 4.26 -33.41
C ALA A 17 18.55 3.02 -32.81
N PHE A 18 19.75 2.67 -33.31
CA PHE A 18 20.56 1.59 -32.76
C PHE A 18 21.08 1.90 -31.35
N ALA A 19 21.55 3.12 -31.10
CA ALA A 19 22.00 3.54 -29.78
C ALA A 19 20.88 3.52 -28.75
N GLN A 20 19.67 3.96 -29.12
CA GLN A 20 18.51 3.97 -28.25
C GLN A 20 18.01 2.54 -27.95
N GLN A 21 18.12 1.62 -28.91
CA GLN A 21 17.79 0.20 -28.70
C GLN A 21 18.78 -0.47 -27.74
N ASP A 22 20.08 -0.16 -27.84
CA ASP A 22 21.12 -0.66 -26.94
C ASP A 22 20.91 -0.13 -25.51
N THR A 23 20.63 1.16 -25.35
CA THR A 23 20.33 1.79 -24.04
C THR A 23 19.14 1.11 -23.36
N LYS A 24 18.06 0.85 -24.12
CA LYS A 24 16.88 0.17 -23.58
C LYS A 24 17.19 -1.26 -23.15
N GLN A 25 17.98 -2.00 -23.91
CA GLN A 25 18.41 -3.37 -23.56
C GLN A 25 19.26 -3.39 -22.30
N LEU A 26 20.21 -2.45 -22.17
CA LEU A 26 21.01 -2.29 -20.96
C LEU A 26 20.11 -2.01 -19.74
N TYR A 27 19.16 -1.12 -19.87
CA TYR A 27 18.24 -0.78 -18.78
C TYR A 27 17.37 -1.98 -18.35
N GLU A 28 16.77 -2.72 -19.31
CA GLU A 28 16.00 -3.92 -18.99
C GLU A 28 16.90 -5.00 -18.33
N SER A 29 18.14 -5.17 -18.79
CA SER A 29 19.10 -6.08 -18.17
C SER A 29 19.42 -5.69 -16.73
N ALA A 30 19.63 -4.38 -16.48
CA ALA A 30 19.83 -3.88 -15.12
C ALA A 30 18.63 -4.17 -14.20
N LYS A 31 17.39 -3.98 -14.68
CA LYS A 31 16.19 -4.30 -13.91
C LYS A 31 16.05 -5.80 -13.61
N ILE A 32 16.46 -6.67 -14.51
CA ILE A 32 16.49 -8.12 -14.26
C ILE A 32 17.49 -8.43 -13.15
N LEU A 33 18.70 -7.91 -13.23
CA LEU A 33 19.74 -8.08 -12.21
C LEU A 33 19.33 -7.53 -10.85
N MET A 34 18.64 -6.38 -10.81
CA MET A 34 18.06 -5.83 -9.58
C MET A 34 17.07 -6.82 -8.93
N ARG A 35 16.18 -7.43 -9.71
CA ARG A 35 15.23 -8.42 -9.20
C ARG A 35 15.90 -9.71 -8.72
N GLN A 36 17.06 -10.04 -9.25
CA GLN A 36 17.88 -11.19 -8.83
C GLN A 36 18.74 -10.90 -7.58
N GLY A 37 18.79 -9.64 -7.14
CA GLY A 37 19.62 -9.22 -6.02
C GLY A 37 21.08 -8.94 -6.40
N GLU A 38 21.42 -8.97 -7.69
CA GLU A 38 22.76 -8.75 -8.25
C GLU A 38 23.07 -7.24 -8.35
N TYR A 39 23.04 -6.54 -7.21
CA TYR A 39 23.00 -5.06 -7.19
C TYR A 39 24.29 -4.41 -7.75
N GLU A 40 25.47 -4.99 -7.54
CA GLU A 40 26.74 -4.46 -8.05
C GLU A 40 26.81 -4.57 -9.58
N THR A 41 26.41 -5.73 -10.10
CA THR A 41 26.34 -5.98 -11.54
C THR A 41 25.27 -5.07 -12.18
N ALA A 42 24.09 -4.95 -11.56
CA ALA A 42 23.03 -4.07 -11.99
C ALA A 42 23.49 -2.62 -12.08
N THR A 43 24.22 -2.12 -11.07
CA THR A 43 24.77 -0.76 -11.06
C THR A 43 25.76 -0.55 -12.22
N THR A 44 26.64 -1.52 -12.46
CA THR A 44 27.60 -1.45 -13.57
C THR A 44 26.92 -1.37 -14.93
N VAL A 45 25.86 -2.15 -15.14
CA VAL A 45 25.08 -2.14 -16.38
C VAL A 45 24.27 -0.85 -16.51
N LEU A 46 23.62 -0.41 -15.42
CA LEU A 46 22.80 0.79 -15.42
C LEU A 46 23.63 2.07 -15.64
N LEU A 47 24.85 2.13 -15.10
CA LEU A 47 25.77 3.25 -15.38
C LEU A 47 26.12 3.37 -16.86
N LYS A 48 26.23 2.25 -17.59
CA LYS A 48 26.43 2.29 -19.05
C LYS A 48 25.21 2.86 -19.76
N ALA A 49 23.99 2.45 -19.35
CA ALA A 49 22.75 2.98 -19.89
C ALA A 49 22.62 4.49 -19.62
N VAL A 50 22.83 4.93 -18.36
CA VAL A 50 22.78 6.34 -17.95
C VAL A 50 23.84 7.18 -18.70
N LYS A 51 25.00 6.62 -19.01
CA LYS A 51 26.02 7.31 -19.82
C LYS A 51 25.56 7.54 -21.26
N GLN A 52 24.76 6.64 -21.83
CA GLN A 52 24.20 6.78 -23.18
C GLN A 52 22.99 7.73 -23.20
N ASP A 53 22.15 7.69 -22.16
CA ASP A 53 21.01 8.60 -21.97
C ASP A 53 20.99 9.14 -20.54
N SER A 54 21.72 10.22 -20.32
CA SER A 54 21.80 10.89 -19.02
C SER A 54 20.55 11.70 -18.68
N THR A 55 19.58 11.80 -19.58
CA THR A 55 18.34 12.56 -19.36
C THR A 55 17.21 11.68 -18.84
N ASN A 56 17.32 10.37 -18.92
CA ASN A 56 16.28 9.44 -18.50
C ASN A 56 16.12 9.44 -16.98
N LEU A 57 14.98 9.98 -16.54
CA LEU A 57 14.65 10.16 -15.12
C LEU A 57 14.56 8.82 -14.38
N ASP A 58 13.92 7.81 -15.01
CA ASP A 58 13.72 6.51 -14.38
C ASP A 58 15.04 5.77 -14.16
N MET A 59 15.94 5.81 -15.12
CA MET A 59 17.29 5.24 -14.97
C MET A 59 18.06 5.87 -13.81
N GLN A 60 17.93 7.19 -13.63
CA GLN A 60 18.61 7.89 -12.53
C GLN A 60 17.98 7.58 -11.18
N LYS A 61 16.64 7.47 -11.11
CA LYS A 61 15.94 7.01 -9.89
C LYS A 61 16.36 5.59 -9.51
N ASP A 62 16.41 4.67 -10.48
CA ASP A 62 16.84 3.29 -10.24
C ASP A 62 18.33 3.21 -9.84
N LEU A 63 19.19 4.07 -10.39
CA LEU A 63 20.59 4.14 -9.97
C LEU A 63 20.72 4.64 -8.51
N ALA A 64 19.95 5.66 -8.13
CA ALA A 64 19.92 6.12 -6.76
C ALA A 64 19.41 5.03 -5.80
N TYR A 65 18.41 4.26 -6.22
CA TYR A 65 17.88 3.14 -5.45
C TYR A 65 18.90 1.99 -5.31
N LEU A 66 19.63 1.64 -6.38
CA LEU A 66 20.72 0.66 -6.33
C LEU A 66 21.79 1.03 -5.31
N TYR A 67 22.14 2.31 -5.22
CA TYR A 67 23.09 2.77 -4.19
C TYR A 67 22.54 2.59 -2.77
N LEU A 68 21.24 2.77 -2.56
CA LEU A 68 20.61 2.46 -1.26
C LEU A 68 20.68 0.96 -0.95
N LEU A 69 20.37 0.09 -1.92
CA LEU A 69 20.43 -1.36 -1.75
C LEU A 69 21.86 -1.85 -1.42
N GLN A 70 22.88 -1.13 -1.88
CA GLN A 70 24.29 -1.36 -1.58
C GLN A 70 24.76 -0.65 -0.30
N ASN A 71 23.81 -0.14 0.53
CA ASN A 71 24.11 0.60 1.75
C ASN A 71 25.03 1.83 1.53
N ASN A 72 24.87 2.51 0.39
CA ASN A 72 25.60 3.72 0.05
C ASN A 72 24.67 4.94 -0.06
N PRO A 73 24.16 5.48 1.06
CA PRO A 73 23.24 6.60 1.05
C PRO A 73 23.83 7.90 0.52
N VAL A 74 25.16 8.05 0.59
CA VAL A 74 25.86 9.24 0.08
C VAL A 74 25.75 9.32 -1.43
N LEU A 75 26.10 8.25 -2.14
CA LEU A 75 25.98 8.20 -3.62
C LEU A 75 24.50 8.27 -4.04
N SER A 76 23.60 7.64 -3.30
CA SER A 76 22.17 7.77 -3.54
C SER A 76 21.69 9.22 -3.46
N ALA A 77 22.06 9.95 -2.41
CA ALA A 77 21.73 11.35 -2.24
C ALA A 77 22.35 12.24 -3.35
N GLN A 78 23.63 12.00 -3.70
CA GLN A 78 24.28 12.72 -4.79
C GLN A 78 23.58 12.51 -6.14
N THR A 79 23.10 11.28 -6.40
CA THR A 79 22.39 10.95 -7.65
C THR A 79 20.99 11.52 -7.67
N SER A 80 20.24 11.46 -6.55
CA SER A 80 18.85 11.90 -6.50
C SER A 80 18.64 13.39 -6.26
N ARG A 81 19.62 14.10 -5.65
CA ARG A 81 19.50 15.54 -5.36
C ARG A 81 19.21 16.40 -6.59
N PRO A 82 19.90 16.23 -7.74
CA PRO A 82 19.59 17.02 -8.95
C PRO A 82 18.20 16.73 -9.52
N LEU A 83 17.62 15.54 -9.25
CA LEU A 83 16.38 15.11 -9.86
C LEU A 83 15.17 15.93 -9.38
N ILE A 84 15.17 16.40 -8.14
CA ILE A 84 14.04 17.16 -7.57
C ILE A 84 13.87 18.56 -8.17
N ASP A 85 14.92 19.08 -8.83
CA ASP A 85 14.94 20.41 -9.46
C ASP A 85 14.65 20.35 -10.98
N ARG A 86 14.49 19.16 -11.55
CA ARG A 86 14.14 18.97 -12.96
C ARG A 86 12.71 19.38 -13.26
N ALA A 87 12.46 19.81 -14.48
CA ALA A 87 11.12 20.16 -14.95
C ALA A 87 10.18 18.94 -15.02
N ASP A 88 10.70 17.74 -15.24
CA ASP A 88 9.99 16.46 -15.29
C ASP A 88 10.06 15.69 -13.95
N ALA A 89 10.50 16.34 -12.86
CA ALA A 89 10.53 15.73 -11.54
C ALA A 89 9.14 15.24 -11.10
N ASP A 90 9.10 14.06 -10.50
CA ASP A 90 7.91 13.46 -9.90
C ASP A 90 8.08 13.26 -8.38
N ALA A 91 7.03 12.79 -7.71
CA ALA A 91 7.07 12.51 -6.28
C ALA A 91 8.12 11.44 -5.90
N GLN A 92 8.44 10.52 -6.81
CA GLN A 92 9.45 9.49 -6.57
C GLN A 92 10.87 10.07 -6.48
N CYS A 93 11.15 11.19 -7.15
CA CYS A 93 12.44 11.89 -7.00
C CYS A 93 12.64 12.34 -5.54
N PHE A 94 11.58 12.87 -4.91
CA PHE A 94 11.60 13.28 -3.51
C PHE A 94 11.66 12.06 -2.58
N GLN A 95 10.99 10.97 -2.93
CA GLN A 95 11.09 9.71 -2.19
C GLN A 95 12.53 9.20 -2.18
N MET A 96 13.18 9.09 -3.33
CA MET A 96 14.54 8.57 -3.44
C MET A 96 15.53 9.40 -2.60
N LEU A 97 15.49 10.73 -2.74
CA LEU A 97 16.37 11.60 -1.95
C LEU A 97 16.06 11.51 -0.44
N GLY A 98 14.79 11.43 -0.07
CA GLY A 98 14.37 11.28 1.32
C GLY A 98 14.80 9.96 1.93
N MET A 99 14.72 8.85 1.20
CA MET A 99 15.24 7.56 1.61
C MET A 99 16.74 7.61 1.86
N ALA A 100 17.49 8.28 0.98
CA ALA A 100 18.94 8.48 1.15
C ALA A 100 19.24 9.33 2.40
N TYR A 101 18.49 10.40 2.65
CA TYR A 101 18.65 11.21 3.87
C TYR A 101 18.28 10.43 5.14
N LYS A 102 17.21 9.63 5.13
CA LYS A 102 16.86 8.75 6.26
C LYS A 102 17.99 7.76 6.56
N ALA A 103 18.53 7.11 5.52
CA ALA A 103 19.62 6.15 5.65
C ALA A 103 20.94 6.79 6.15
N ALA A 104 21.16 8.07 5.83
CA ALA A 104 22.30 8.85 6.33
C ALA A 104 22.03 9.53 7.68
N ALA A 105 20.88 9.29 8.30
CA ALA A 105 20.41 9.97 9.52
C ALA A 105 20.30 11.51 9.42
N ASN A 106 20.18 12.07 8.21
CA ASN A 106 19.98 13.50 7.94
C ASN A 106 18.49 13.88 8.08
N TYR A 107 17.94 13.73 9.28
CA TYR A 107 16.48 13.81 9.52
C TYR A 107 15.92 15.21 9.33
N SER A 108 16.69 16.27 9.62
CA SER A 108 16.27 17.67 9.44
C SER A 108 16.07 18.02 7.97
N GLU A 109 17.06 17.68 7.15
CA GLU A 109 17.04 17.86 5.70
C GLU A 109 15.93 17.04 5.06
N CYS A 110 15.75 15.81 5.54
CA CYS A 110 14.68 14.91 5.09
C CYS A 110 13.29 15.50 5.37
N ALA A 111 13.05 16.03 6.56
CA ALA A 111 11.79 16.67 6.91
C ALA A 111 11.51 17.90 6.05
N THR A 112 12.53 18.72 5.80
CA THR A 112 12.44 19.90 4.91
C THR A 112 12.12 19.49 3.49
N LEU A 113 12.79 18.43 2.99
CA LEU A 113 12.55 17.86 1.67
C LEU A 113 11.11 17.38 1.48
N TYR A 114 10.58 16.60 2.44
CA TYR A 114 9.21 16.08 2.32
C TYR A 114 8.17 17.18 2.40
N LYS A 115 8.35 18.18 3.25
CA LYS A 115 7.47 19.38 3.27
C LYS A 115 7.45 20.09 1.91
N TYR A 116 8.64 20.27 1.29
CA TYR A 116 8.74 20.88 -0.03
C TYR A 116 8.12 20.00 -1.11
N GLY A 117 8.37 18.68 -1.07
CA GLY A 117 7.76 17.72 -1.99
C GLY A 117 6.23 17.73 -1.93
N LEU A 118 5.65 17.80 -0.71
CA LEU A 118 4.21 17.88 -0.51
C LEU A 118 3.58 19.20 -0.99
N LEU A 119 4.35 20.31 -1.02
CA LEU A 119 3.90 21.54 -1.67
C LEU A 119 3.83 21.40 -3.20
N LYS A 120 4.78 20.67 -3.79
CA LYS A 120 4.79 20.40 -5.24
C LYS A 120 3.79 19.31 -5.67
N PHE A 121 3.63 18.29 -4.85
CA PHE A 121 2.84 17.08 -5.14
C PHE A 121 1.86 16.78 -3.99
N PRO A 122 0.83 17.62 -3.76
CA PRO A 122 -0.05 17.50 -2.61
C PRO A 122 -0.90 16.22 -2.60
N GLN A 123 -1.05 15.54 -3.74
CA GLN A 123 -1.80 14.28 -3.87
C GLN A 123 -0.89 13.03 -3.88
N ALA A 124 0.39 13.18 -3.60
CA ALA A 124 1.30 12.04 -3.62
C ALA A 124 1.28 11.28 -2.28
N GLY A 125 0.47 10.23 -2.18
CA GLY A 125 0.36 9.37 -1.00
C GLY A 125 1.71 8.83 -0.51
N VAL A 126 2.64 8.57 -1.44
CA VAL A 126 4.00 8.13 -1.13
C VAL A 126 4.75 9.13 -0.24
N LEU A 127 4.63 10.44 -0.48
CA LEU A 127 5.35 11.44 0.31
C LEU A 127 4.79 11.59 1.72
N TYR A 128 3.47 11.47 1.89
CA TYR A 128 2.87 11.40 3.22
C TYR A 128 3.33 10.16 3.98
N ASN A 129 3.40 9.01 3.31
CA ASN A 129 3.92 7.80 3.91
C ASN A 129 5.35 7.97 4.41
N GLU A 130 6.23 8.43 3.54
CA GLU A 130 7.66 8.64 3.84
C GLU A 130 7.87 9.66 4.97
N TYR A 131 7.07 10.73 4.99
CA TYR A 131 7.14 11.74 6.05
C TYR A 131 6.63 11.19 7.38
N GLY A 132 5.56 10.41 7.38
CA GLY A 132 5.08 9.71 8.56
C GLY A 132 6.11 8.70 9.09
N GLU A 133 6.77 7.93 8.21
CA GLU A 133 7.85 7.02 8.61
C GLU A 133 9.03 7.77 9.25
N LEU A 134 9.43 8.92 8.70
CA LEU A 134 10.47 9.76 9.29
C LEU A 134 10.09 10.19 10.72
N MET A 135 8.84 10.62 10.94
CA MET A 135 8.34 10.96 12.27
C MET A 135 8.33 9.75 13.21
N ALA A 136 7.92 8.58 12.72
CA ALA A 136 7.92 7.35 13.49
C ALA A 136 9.34 6.93 13.91
N MET A 137 10.33 7.06 13.01
CA MET A 137 11.75 6.85 13.33
C MET A 137 12.25 7.77 14.46
N GLN A 138 11.70 8.97 14.55
CA GLN A 138 11.96 9.95 15.61
C GLN A 138 11.07 9.76 16.84
N GLN A 139 10.33 8.65 16.94
CA GLN A 139 9.39 8.32 18.03
C GLN A 139 8.20 9.30 18.16
N GLN A 140 7.89 10.05 17.11
CA GLN A 140 6.78 11.00 17.05
C GLN A 140 5.52 10.33 16.44
N LEU A 141 5.08 9.23 17.02
CA LEU A 141 4.03 8.37 16.45
C LEU A 141 2.69 9.11 16.28
N ASP A 142 2.35 10.02 17.19
CA ASP A 142 1.10 10.81 17.09
C ASP A 142 1.14 11.84 15.94
N GLN A 143 2.32 12.26 15.53
CA GLN A 143 2.48 13.08 14.33
C GLN A 143 2.54 12.24 13.07
N ALA A 144 3.12 11.04 13.17
CA ALA A 144 3.20 10.09 12.06
C ALA A 144 1.81 9.66 11.57
N ILE A 145 0.88 9.33 12.50
CA ILE A 145 -0.48 8.93 12.12
C ILE A 145 -1.22 10.04 11.36
N VAL A 146 -1.01 11.30 11.73
CA VAL A 146 -1.61 12.45 11.02
C VAL A 146 -1.15 12.48 9.56
N GLN A 147 0.12 12.16 9.29
CA GLN A 147 0.62 12.11 7.90
C GLN A 147 0.03 10.92 7.14
N TRP A 148 -0.01 9.73 7.74
CA TRP A 148 -0.57 8.56 7.09
C TRP A 148 -2.06 8.72 6.78
N GLU A 149 -2.86 9.29 7.68
CA GLU A 149 -4.28 9.58 7.43
C GLU A 149 -4.46 10.65 6.33
N LYS A 150 -3.64 11.71 6.33
CA LYS A 150 -3.58 12.64 5.21
C LYS A 150 -3.22 11.95 3.90
N GLY A 151 -2.27 11.03 3.93
CA GLY A 151 -1.90 10.25 2.76
C GLY A 151 -3.06 9.39 2.24
N ILE A 152 -3.87 8.79 3.12
CA ILE A 152 -5.11 8.07 2.75
C ILE A 152 -6.11 9.02 2.10
N GLU A 153 -6.27 10.24 2.64
CA GLU A 153 -7.19 11.25 2.12
C GLU A 153 -6.78 11.71 0.71
N GLN A 154 -5.49 11.97 0.49
CA GLN A 154 -4.99 12.54 -0.77
C GLN A 154 -4.79 11.49 -1.86
N ASP A 155 -4.39 10.27 -1.46
CA ASP A 155 -4.20 9.12 -2.36
C ASP A 155 -4.73 7.84 -1.69
N PRO A 156 -6.03 7.58 -1.75
CA PRO A 156 -6.65 6.43 -1.10
C PRO A 156 -6.24 5.08 -1.73
N ASN A 157 -5.42 5.09 -2.77
CA ASN A 157 -4.91 3.88 -3.41
C ASN A 157 -3.46 3.53 -3.02
N TYR A 158 -2.79 4.38 -2.24
CA TYR A 158 -1.45 4.10 -1.77
C TYR A 158 -1.49 3.24 -0.50
N SER A 159 -1.28 1.92 -0.65
CA SER A 159 -1.47 0.90 0.38
C SER A 159 -0.67 1.12 1.66
N SER A 160 0.56 1.65 1.56
CA SER A 160 1.46 1.79 2.72
C SER A 160 0.92 2.73 3.79
N ASN A 161 0.12 3.75 3.43
CA ASN A 161 -0.52 4.63 4.41
C ASN A 161 -1.52 3.84 5.28
N TYR A 162 -2.32 2.95 4.69
CA TYR A 162 -3.22 2.07 5.45
C TYR A 162 -2.47 1.06 6.31
N TYR A 163 -1.35 0.52 5.80
CA TYR A 163 -0.51 -0.39 6.58
C TYR A 163 -0.01 0.28 7.85
N ASN A 164 0.65 1.42 7.71
CA ASN A 164 1.25 2.14 8.83
C ASN A 164 0.19 2.64 9.81
N ALA A 165 -0.95 3.17 9.32
CA ALA A 165 -2.08 3.56 10.16
C ALA A 165 -2.66 2.36 10.93
N SER A 166 -2.83 1.19 10.26
CA SER A 166 -3.31 -0.04 10.93
C SER A 166 -2.37 -0.50 12.03
N MET A 167 -1.06 -0.43 11.79
CA MET A 167 -0.06 -0.81 12.79
C MET A 167 -0.05 0.14 13.99
N TYR A 168 -0.15 1.46 13.76
CA TYR A 168 -0.28 2.45 14.82
C TYR A 168 -1.54 2.21 15.67
N TYR A 169 -2.68 2.00 15.02
CA TYR A 169 -3.94 1.77 15.73
C TYR A 169 -3.98 0.42 16.45
N ALA A 170 -3.31 -0.61 15.93
CA ALA A 170 -3.16 -1.88 16.63
C ALA A 170 -2.31 -1.74 17.90
N LEU A 171 -1.23 -0.96 17.86
CA LEU A 171 -0.41 -0.64 19.03
C LEU A 171 -1.26 0.05 20.12
N ASN A 172 -2.14 0.96 19.72
CA ASN A 172 -3.00 1.73 20.61
C ASN A 172 -4.37 1.06 20.89
N ARG A 173 -4.56 -0.19 20.48
CA ARG A 173 -5.80 -0.98 20.64
C ARG A 173 -7.08 -0.27 20.15
N LYS A 174 -6.94 0.56 19.11
CA LYS A 174 -8.08 1.23 18.45
C LYS A 174 -8.68 0.29 17.38
N TRP A 175 -9.30 -0.78 17.84
CA TRP A 175 -9.66 -1.95 17.04
C TRP A 175 -10.61 -1.64 15.88
N LEU A 176 -11.51 -0.67 16.04
CA LEU A 176 -12.42 -0.24 14.97
C LEU A 176 -11.64 0.29 13.76
N ARG A 177 -10.61 1.10 14.01
CA ARG A 177 -9.74 1.65 12.97
C ARG A 177 -8.83 0.57 12.36
N VAL A 178 -8.38 -0.39 13.17
CA VAL A 178 -7.65 -1.56 12.66
C VAL A 178 -8.53 -2.37 11.72
N ALA A 179 -9.79 -2.64 12.08
CA ALA A 179 -10.74 -3.36 11.23
C ALA A 179 -10.94 -2.65 9.90
N LEU A 180 -11.12 -1.32 9.92
CA LEU A 180 -11.36 -0.54 8.71
C LEU A 180 -10.10 -0.45 7.84
N TYR A 181 -9.01 0.11 8.35
CA TYR A 181 -7.79 0.36 7.56
C TYR A 181 -7.08 -0.93 7.13
N GLY A 182 -7.10 -1.96 8.00
CA GLY A 182 -6.55 -3.27 7.68
C GLY A 182 -7.28 -3.94 6.53
N GLU A 183 -8.60 -3.83 6.46
CA GLU A 183 -9.39 -4.36 5.34
C GLU A 183 -9.08 -3.63 4.02
N TYR A 184 -8.96 -2.31 4.04
CA TYR A 184 -8.51 -1.58 2.85
C TYR A 184 -7.12 -2.04 2.42
N PHE A 185 -6.18 -2.14 3.38
CA PHE A 185 -4.82 -2.57 3.09
C PHE A 185 -4.75 -3.93 2.42
N ILE A 186 -5.36 -4.98 2.99
CA ILE A 186 -5.26 -6.34 2.44
C ILE A 186 -5.92 -6.48 1.06
N ASN A 187 -6.85 -5.58 0.73
CA ASN A 187 -7.48 -5.55 -0.58
C ASN A 187 -6.69 -4.72 -1.61
N LEU A 188 -5.95 -3.71 -1.19
CA LEU A 188 -4.99 -2.97 -2.02
C LEU A 188 -3.69 -3.75 -2.24
N GLU A 189 -3.25 -4.50 -1.22
CA GLU A 189 -2.00 -5.27 -1.23
C GLU A 189 -2.25 -6.68 -0.70
N SER A 190 -2.44 -7.64 -1.59
CA SER A 190 -3.01 -8.96 -1.24
C SER A 190 -1.98 -10.09 -1.06
N TYR A 191 -0.71 -9.92 -1.48
CA TYR A 191 0.23 -11.04 -1.65
C TYR A 191 1.60 -10.82 -1.01
N THR A 192 1.73 -9.88 -0.08
CA THR A 192 3.01 -9.59 0.57
C THR A 192 3.08 -10.14 2.00
N ALA A 193 4.28 -10.17 2.58
CA ALA A 193 4.44 -10.49 3.99
C ALA A 193 3.67 -9.53 4.91
N ARG A 194 3.54 -8.25 4.52
CA ARG A 194 2.73 -7.25 5.23
C ARG A 194 1.26 -7.64 5.30
N THR A 195 0.74 -8.26 4.24
CA THR A 195 -0.66 -8.76 4.21
C THR A 195 -0.90 -9.80 5.30
N ALA A 196 0.01 -10.75 5.49
CA ALA A 196 -0.09 -11.74 6.58
C ALA A 196 -0.08 -11.07 7.96
N THR A 197 0.79 -10.07 8.15
CA THR A 197 0.86 -9.29 9.40
C THR A 197 -0.48 -8.61 9.69
N ILE A 198 -1.07 -7.92 8.73
CA ILE A 198 -2.35 -7.20 8.92
C ILE A 198 -3.52 -8.17 9.15
N LYS A 199 -3.54 -9.33 8.49
CA LYS A 199 -4.56 -10.37 8.76
C LYS A 199 -4.57 -10.79 10.23
N GLY A 200 -3.40 -10.98 10.85
CA GLY A 200 -3.30 -11.22 12.29
C GLY A 200 -3.83 -10.05 13.14
N LYS A 201 -3.58 -8.79 12.72
CA LYS A 201 -4.14 -7.61 13.41
C LYS A 201 -5.66 -7.51 13.23
N LEU A 202 -6.17 -7.85 12.05
CA LEU A 202 -7.61 -7.93 11.79
C LEU A 202 -8.28 -8.98 12.69
N LEU A 203 -7.69 -10.17 12.83
CA LEU A 203 -8.21 -11.17 13.74
C LEU A 203 -8.31 -10.62 15.17
N ASN A 204 -7.25 -10.00 15.69
CA ASN A 204 -7.26 -9.37 17.02
C ASN A 204 -8.33 -8.28 17.13
N ALA A 205 -8.53 -7.49 16.08
CA ALA A 205 -9.56 -6.46 16.05
C ALA A 205 -10.97 -7.07 16.16
N TYR A 206 -11.28 -8.08 15.35
CA TYR A 206 -12.57 -8.75 15.40
C TYR A 206 -12.77 -9.54 16.70
N GLN A 207 -11.71 -10.13 17.27
CA GLN A 207 -11.76 -10.73 18.60
C GLN A 207 -12.21 -9.72 19.66
N ALA A 208 -11.72 -8.49 19.60
CA ALA A 208 -12.11 -7.44 20.54
C ALA A 208 -13.50 -6.86 20.25
N LEU A 209 -13.82 -6.59 18.97
CA LEU A 209 -15.07 -5.95 18.56
C LEU A 209 -16.30 -6.84 18.74
N LEU A 210 -16.12 -8.16 18.70
CA LEU A 210 -17.21 -9.11 18.89
C LEU A 210 -17.38 -9.54 20.35
N GLN A 211 -16.68 -8.94 21.32
CA GLN A 211 -16.90 -9.22 22.73
C GLN A 211 -18.11 -8.44 23.29
N PRO A 212 -18.77 -8.97 24.34
CA PRO A 212 -19.81 -8.24 25.06
C PRO A 212 -19.34 -6.86 25.51
N GLY A 213 -20.15 -5.86 25.29
CA GLY A 213 -19.85 -4.50 25.71
C GLY A 213 -18.84 -3.74 24.84
N ALA A 214 -18.34 -4.32 23.74
CA ALA A 214 -17.38 -3.64 22.87
C ALA A 214 -17.92 -2.31 22.31
N PHE A 215 -19.21 -2.22 22.02
CA PHE A 215 -19.84 -1.00 21.50
C PHE A 215 -19.68 0.21 22.44
N GLN A 216 -19.74 0.01 23.76
CA GLN A 216 -19.63 1.09 24.74
C GLN A 216 -18.31 1.86 24.64
N GLN A 217 -17.24 1.23 24.18
CA GLN A 217 -15.96 1.87 23.99
C GLN A 217 -16.00 2.97 22.91
N TYR A 218 -16.99 2.94 22.02
CA TYR A 218 -17.17 3.87 20.90
C TYR A 218 -18.30 4.87 21.11
N SER A 219 -18.92 4.89 22.29
CA SER A 219 -20.05 5.78 22.61
C SER A 219 -19.68 7.27 22.51
N ASN A 220 -18.40 7.61 22.73
CA ASN A 220 -17.86 8.96 22.62
C ASN A 220 -17.15 9.25 21.28
N GLY A 221 -17.17 8.30 20.34
CA GLY A 221 -16.62 8.47 19.00
C GLY A 221 -17.40 9.49 18.17
N ASN A 222 -16.87 9.86 17.01
CA ASN A 222 -17.61 10.68 16.05
C ASN A 222 -18.82 9.90 15.46
N SER A 223 -19.65 10.58 14.65
CA SER A 223 -20.87 9.98 14.11
C SER A 223 -20.62 8.74 13.23
N PHE A 224 -19.52 8.74 12.45
CA PHE A 224 -19.13 7.59 11.65
C PHE A 224 -18.66 6.43 12.54
N GLU A 225 -17.80 6.67 13.52
CA GLU A 225 -17.30 5.61 14.43
C GLU A 225 -18.44 4.94 15.19
N LYS A 226 -19.40 5.74 15.68
CA LYS A 226 -20.61 5.21 16.33
C LYS A 226 -21.42 4.34 15.39
N ALA A 227 -21.65 4.78 14.16
CA ALA A 227 -22.39 4.04 13.16
C ALA A 227 -21.67 2.73 12.78
N PHE A 228 -20.35 2.80 12.57
CA PHE A 228 -19.54 1.65 12.18
C PHE A 228 -19.43 0.63 13.32
N ALA A 229 -19.22 1.09 14.56
CA ALA A 229 -19.21 0.24 15.74
C ALA A 229 -20.58 -0.42 15.97
N ALA A 230 -21.67 0.34 15.82
CA ALA A 230 -23.02 -0.23 15.94
C ALA A 230 -23.22 -1.35 14.92
N ALA A 231 -22.84 -1.15 13.66
CA ALA A 231 -23.02 -2.15 12.61
C ALA A 231 -22.19 -3.42 12.83
N ILE A 232 -20.95 -3.30 13.36
CA ILE A 232 -20.08 -4.46 13.63
C ILE A 232 -20.48 -5.18 14.92
N CYS A 233 -20.81 -4.42 16.00
CA CYS A 233 -21.05 -4.99 17.33
C CYS A 233 -22.49 -5.43 17.56
N GLN A 234 -23.45 -5.12 16.66
CA GLN A 234 -24.89 -5.34 16.83
C GLN A 234 -25.28 -6.80 17.13
N ASN A 235 -24.54 -7.76 16.61
CA ASN A 235 -24.90 -9.18 16.78
C ASN A 235 -24.46 -9.77 18.12
N ASN A 236 -23.92 -8.96 19.00
CA ASN A 236 -23.41 -9.42 20.27
C ASN A 236 -24.41 -9.14 21.40
N THR A 237 -25.55 -9.87 21.38
CA THR A 237 -26.58 -9.83 22.43
C THR A 237 -26.23 -10.72 23.62
N THR A 238 -25.12 -11.47 23.57
CA THR A 238 -24.74 -12.38 24.66
C THR A 238 -23.96 -11.63 25.73
N SER A 239 -24.20 -11.97 26.98
CA SER A 239 -23.43 -11.50 28.14
C SER A 239 -22.16 -12.33 28.37
N LYS A 240 -21.93 -13.40 27.59
CA LYS A 240 -20.80 -14.30 27.72
C LYS A 240 -19.72 -13.98 26.69
N PRO A 241 -18.43 -14.15 27.03
CA PRO A 241 -17.35 -14.02 26.06
C PRO A 241 -17.58 -14.90 24.82
N VAL A 242 -17.28 -14.32 23.64
CA VAL A 242 -17.40 -15.02 22.34
C VAL A 242 -16.06 -15.65 22.01
N ASN A 243 -16.06 -16.96 21.82
CA ASN A 243 -14.92 -17.62 21.19
C ASN A 243 -14.96 -17.38 19.69
N ILE A 244 -13.90 -16.83 19.12
CA ILE A 244 -13.85 -16.49 17.71
C ILE A 244 -13.56 -17.73 16.88
N THR A 245 -14.50 -18.06 16.00
CA THR A 245 -14.39 -19.11 14.98
C THR A 245 -14.62 -18.51 13.60
N ILE A 246 -14.32 -19.25 12.56
CA ILE A 246 -14.56 -18.78 11.18
C ILE A 246 -16.06 -18.57 10.95
N GLU A 247 -16.93 -19.42 11.53
CA GLU A 247 -18.38 -19.36 11.36
C GLU A 247 -18.96 -18.08 11.97
N ASN A 248 -18.57 -17.73 13.19
CA ASN A 248 -19.10 -16.50 13.79
C ASN A 248 -18.49 -15.22 13.20
N LEU A 249 -17.28 -15.27 12.64
CA LEU A 249 -16.73 -14.18 11.80
C LEU A 249 -17.55 -14.02 10.51
N LEU A 250 -17.84 -15.12 9.81
CA LEU A 250 -18.69 -15.14 8.61
C LEU A 250 -20.04 -14.48 8.88
N GLN A 251 -20.73 -14.90 9.96
CA GLN A 251 -22.05 -14.37 10.33
C GLN A 251 -21.99 -12.90 10.72
N ALA A 252 -21.07 -12.52 11.59
CA ALA A 252 -20.95 -11.14 12.06
C ALA A 252 -20.64 -10.16 10.91
N ARG A 253 -19.75 -10.56 10.01
CA ARG A 253 -19.37 -9.71 8.87
C ARG A 253 -20.45 -9.66 7.79
N ALA A 254 -21.20 -10.74 7.57
CA ALA A 254 -22.37 -10.73 6.69
C ALA A 254 -23.46 -9.80 7.22
N ALA A 255 -23.74 -9.87 8.52
CA ALA A 255 -24.70 -8.98 9.17
C ALA A 255 -24.26 -7.51 9.14
N PHE A 256 -22.96 -7.23 9.31
CA PHE A 256 -22.40 -5.90 9.12
C PHE A 256 -22.69 -5.36 7.71
N VAL A 257 -22.39 -6.13 6.65
CA VAL A 257 -22.63 -5.72 5.26
C VAL A 257 -24.10 -5.43 5.02
N THR A 258 -25.00 -6.30 5.50
CA THR A 258 -26.45 -6.13 5.36
C THR A 258 -26.94 -4.87 6.05
N SER A 259 -26.59 -4.68 7.33
CA SER A 259 -26.99 -3.51 8.13
C SER A 259 -26.46 -2.21 7.55
N TRP A 260 -25.17 -2.19 7.17
CA TRP A 260 -24.57 -1.00 6.59
C TRP A 260 -25.21 -0.59 5.26
N THR A 261 -25.44 -1.57 4.39
CA THR A 261 -26.06 -1.34 3.08
C THR A 261 -27.48 -0.80 3.20
N ALA A 262 -28.25 -1.30 4.17
CA ALA A 262 -29.62 -0.85 4.39
C ALA A 262 -29.71 0.56 4.97
N ASP A 263 -28.85 0.90 5.94
CA ASP A 263 -29.08 2.06 6.80
C ASP A 263 -28.03 3.18 6.67
N LYS A 264 -26.80 2.84 6.25
CA LYS A 264 -25.66 3.75 6.38
C LYS A 264 -24.94 4.05 5.07
N ALA A 265 -25.08 3.22 4.05
CA ALA A 265 -24.29 3.34 2.81
C ALA A 265 -24.51 4.68 2.07
N SER A 266 -25.72 5.27 2.16
CA SER A 266 -26.02 6.57 1.55
C SER A 266 -25.33 7.74 2.28
N GLN A 267 -25.22 7.65 3.61
CA GLN A 267 -24.58 8.68 4.43
C GLN A 267 -23.05 8.52 4.47
N TYR A 268 -22.60 7.28 4.49
CA TYR A 268 -21.17 6.92 4.59
C TYR A 268 -20.82 5.89 3.53
N PRO A 269 -20.63 6.31 2.26
CA PRO A 269 -20.26 5.39 1.20
C PRO A 269 -18.83 4.85 1.46
N LEU A 270 -18.70 3.52 1.49
CA LEU A 270 -17.44 2.83 1.71
C LEU A 270 -17.18 1.83 0.58
N ARG A 271 -16.10 2.02 -0.16
CA ARG A 271 -15.66 1.06 -1.18
C ARG A 271 -15.46 -0.35 -0.61
N LEU A 272 -15.07 -0.43 0.65
CA LEU A 272 -14.94 -1.70 1.36
C LEU A 272 -16.27 -2.47 1.40
N VAL A 273 -17.36 -1.81 1.77
CA VAL A 273 -18.69 -2.47 1.87
C VAL A 273 -19.17 -2.93 0.50
N ASP A 274 -18.99 -2.12 -0.54
CA ASP A 274 -19.33 -2.52 -1.91
C ASP A 274 -18.55 -3.78 -2.33
N HIS A 275 -17.28 -3.85 -1.94
CA HIS A 275 -16.44 -5.01 -2.22
C HIS A 275 -16.90 -6.25 -1.46
N LEU A 276 -17.21 -6.11 -0.17
CA LEU A 276 -17.75 -7.21 0.65
C LEU A 276 -19.10 -7.72 0.12
N LEU A 277 -19.96 -6.80 -0.30
CA LEU A 277 -21.25 -7.14 -0.93
C LEU A 277 -21.05 -7.89 -2.26
N GLN A 278 -20.03 -7.50 -3.05
CA GLN A 278 -19.66 -8.21 -4.27
C GLN A 278 -19.26 -9.67 -3.99
N MET A 279 -18.44 -9.92 -2.94
CA MET A 279 -18.05 -11.28 -2.53
C MET A 279 -19.28 -12.17 -2.22
N GLN A 280 -20.29 -11.58 -1.55
CA GLN A 280 -21.53 -12.31 -1.26
C GLN A 280 -22.31 -12.63 -2.54
N LYS A 281 -22.47 -11.65 -3.44
CA LYS A 281 -23.20 -11.83 -4.71
C LYS A 281 -22.53 -12.84 -5.65
N GLU A 282 -21.21 -12.89 -5.67
CA GLU A 282 -20.46 -13.82 -6.52
C GLU A 282 -20.28 -15.21 -5.89
N GLY A 283 -20.81 -15.43 -4.67
CA GLY A 283 -20.73 -16.74 -3.99
C GLY A 283 -19.33 -17.12 -3.52
N ILE A 284 -18.44 -16.16 -3.36
CA ILE A 284 -17.04 -16.36 -2.92
C ILE A 284 -16.79 -15.82 -1.49
N TRP A 285 -17.87 -15.58 -0.76
CA TRP A 285 -17.82 -15.01 0.59
C TRP A 285 -17.01 -15.86 1.57
N ASP A 286 -17.28 -17.17 1.60
CA ASP A 286 -16.64 -18.10 2.53
C ASP A 286 -15.14 -18.21 2.23
N ALA A 287 -14.78 -18.35 0.95
CA ALA A 287 -13.40 -18.39 0.54
C ALA A 287 -12.63 -17.11 0.86
N TYR A 288 -13.28 -15.93 0.74
CA TYR A 288 -12.71 -14.66 1.17
C TYR A 288 -12.46 -14.64 2.68
N GLN A 289 -13.42 -15.07 3.50
CA GLN A 289 -13.25 -15.09 4.96
C GLN A 289 -12.13 -16.05 5.39
N GLN A 290 -12.06 -17.21 4.75
CA GLN A 290 -10.98 -18.16 4.95
C GLN A 290 -9.63 -17.57 4.56
N TRP A 291 -9.56 -16.85 3.44
CA TRP A 291 -8.34 -16.16 3.05
C TRP A 291 -7.91 -15.07 4.03
N VAL A 292 -8.86 -14.32 4.60
CA VAL A 292 -8.55 -13.27 5.58
C VAL A 292 -8.13 -13.87 6.92
N PHE A 293 -8.89 -14.81 7.46
CA PHE A 293 -8.77 -15.23 8.86
C PHE A 293 -8.28 -16.66 9.07
N GLY A 294 -8.46 -17.55 8.09
CA GLY A 294 -8.23 -18.99 8.26
C GLY A 294 -6.84 -19.30 8.79
N ALA A 295 -5.78 -18.84 8.12
CA ALA A 295 -4.41 -19.10 8.55
C ALA A 295 -4.05 -18.41 9.88
N ALA A 296 -4.65 -17.27 10.20
CA ALA A 296 -4.41 -16.53 11.45
C ALA A 296 -5.13 -17.18 12.65
N LEU A 297 -6.26 -17.86 12.41
CA LEU A 297 -7.00 -18.64 13.42
C LEU A 297 -6.33 -19.99 13.67
N ASP A 298 -6.16 -20.79 12.63
CA ASP A 298 -5.55 -22.12 12.66
C ASP A 298 -4.99 -22.46 11.27
N ALA A 299 -3.68 -22.42 11.14
CA ALA A 299 -3.00 -22.67 9.86
C ALA A 299 -3.23 -24.11 9.32
N ALA A 300 -3.31 -25.11 10.22
CA ALA A 300 -3.52 -26.50 9.82
C ALA A 300 -4.96 -26.72 9.35
N ALA A 301 -5.94 -26.19 10.07
CA ALA A 301 -7.36 -26.21 9.67
C ALA A 301 -7.57 -25.46 8.34
N TYR A 302 -6.88 -24.35 8.13
CA TYR A 302 -6.95 -23.61 6.85
C TYR A 302 -6.37 -24.42 5.67
N GLN A 303 -5.24 -25.10 5.85
CA GLN A 303 -4.69 -25.98 4.81
C GLN A 303 -5.62 -27.14 4.49
N GLN A 304 -6.23 -27.75 5.51
CA GLN A 304 -7.24 -28.79 5.31
C GLN A 304 -8.45 -28.24 4.55
N TRP A 305 -8.95 -27.04 4.92
CA TRP A 305 -10.06 -26.39 4.23
C TRP A 305 -9.71 -26.17 2.74
N GLN A 306 -8.52 -25.66 2.43
CA GLN A 306 -8.06 -25.45 1.03
C GLN A 306 -8.03 -26.75 0.23
N THR A 307 -7.73 -27.88 0.87
CA THR A 307 -7.72 -29.20 0.22
C THR A 307 -9.14 -29.69 -0.06
N VAL A 308 -10.02 -29.60 0.92
CA VAL A 308 -11.43 -30.05 0.81
C VAL A 308 -12.24 -29.15 -0.12
N HIS A 309 -11.99 -27.83 -0.09
CA HIS A 309 -12.68 -26.80 -0.86
C HIS A 309 -11.79 -26.22 -1.98
N ALA A 310 -11.03 -27.09 -2.65
CA ALA A 310 -10.05 -26.64 -3.65
C ALA A 310 -10.66 -25.81 -4.78
N LYS A 311 -11.89 -26.11 -5.18
CA LYS A 311 -12.61 -25.37 -6.22
C LYS A 311 -12.95 -23.94 -5.76
N GLU A 312 -13.49 -23.79 -4.55
CA GLU A 312 -13.85 -22.50 -3.96
C GLU A 312 -12.61 -21.64 -3.73
N ALA A 313 -11.53 -22.24 -3.21
CA ALA A 313 -10.25 -21.57 -3.03
C ALA A 313 -9.67 -21.07 -4.36
N ALA A 314 -9.70 -21.92 -5.42
CA ALA A 314 -9.24 -21.55 -6.75
C ALA A 314 -10.10 -20.46 -7.38
N THR A 315 -11.43 -20.51 -7.22
CA THR A 315 -12.36 -19.48 -7.72
C THR A 315 -12.06 -18.12 -7.08
N TYR A 316 -11.85 -18.09 -5.76
CA TYR A 316 -11.47 -16.85 -5.08
C TYR A 316 -10.09 -16.35 -5.52
N GLN A 317 -9.11 -17.23 -5.68
CA GLN A 317 -7.79 -16.85 -6.15
C GLN A 317 -7.84 -16.25 -7.57
N GLN A 318 -8.60 -16.84 -8.47
CA GLN A 318 -8.82 -16.31 -9.82
C GLN A 318 -9.50 -14.93 -9.79
N PHE A 319 -10.54 -14.78 -8.98
CA PHE A 319 -11.17 -13.48 -8.77
C PHE A 319 -10.17 -12.44 -8.28
N GLN A 320 -9.35 -12.78 -7.29
CA GLN A 320 -8.37 -11.88 -6.70
C GLN A 320 -7.27 -11.45 -7.69
N GLN A 321 -6.82 -12.37 -8.57
CA GLN A 321 -5.84 -12.07 -9.62
C GLN A 321 -6.42 -11.24 -10.76
N GLY A 322 -7.68 -11.42 -11.08
CA GLY A 322 -8.37 -10.72 -12.19
C GLY A 322 -8.92 -9.33 -11.82
N ARG A 323 -8.93 -8.97 -10.53
CA ARG A 323 -9.52 -7.70 -10.07
C ARG A 323 -8.48 -6.62 -9.81
N VAL A 324 -8.93 -5.38 -9.96
CA VAL A 324 -8.23 -4.20 -9.43
C VAL A 324 -9.11 -3.57 -8.36
N PHE A 325 -8.66 -3.63 -7.09
CA PHE A 325 -9.32 -2.91 -6.02
C PHE A 325 -8.87 -1.44 -6.05
N LYS A 326 -9.77 -0.55 -6.43
CA LYS A 326 -9.56 0.90 -6.39
C LYS A 326 -10.52 1.54 -5.41
N VAL A 327 -10.02 2.48 -4.63
CA VAL A 327 -10.78 3.28 -3.68
C VAL A 327 -11.05 4.64 -4.31
N PRO A 328 -12.32 4.97 -4.66
CA PRO A 328 -12.67 6.29 -5.13
C PRO A 328 -12.43 7.35 -4.05
N THR A 329 -12.17 8.58 -4.47
CA THR A 329 -12.19 9.72 -3.54
C THR A 329 -13.53 9.77 -2.81
N GLN A 330 -13.52 10.05 -1.50
CA GLN A 330 -14.69 10.11 -0.62
C GLN A 330 -15.33 8.74 -0.25
N GLN A 331 -14.75 7.60 -0.64
CA GLN A 331 -15.20 6.27 -0.21
C GLN A 331 -14.20 5.58 0.72
N TYR A 332 -13.49 6.36 1.45
CA TYR A 332 -12.58 5.99 2.53
C TYR A 332 -13.00 6.76 3.79
N TYR A 333 -12.53 6.29 4.92
CA TYR A 333 -12.69 7.00 6.18
C TYR A 333 -11.32 7.49 6.68
N THR A 334 -11.24 8.77 7.01
CA THR A 334 -10.21 9.36 7.84
C THR A 334 -10.84 9.84 9.15
N GLY A 335 -10.10 9.87 10.21
CA GLY A 335 -10.61 10.12 11.56
C GLY A 335 -11.15 11.53 11.86
N ASN A 336 -11.32 12.36 10.84
CA ASN A 336 -11.72 13.78 10.97
C ASN A 336 -13.23 13.99 10.82
#